data_822853432abe3096e61566cc7330bf26
#
_entry.id   822853432abe3096e61566cc7330bf26
#
_cell.length_a   1.000
_cell.length_b   1.000
_cell.length_c   1.000
_cell.angle_alpha   90.00
_cell.angle_beta   90.00
_cell.angle_gamma   90.00
#
_symmetry.space_group_name_H-M   'P 1'
#
loop_
_entity.id
_entity.type
_entity.pdbx_description
1 polymer ?
#
loop_
_entity_poly.entity_id
_entity_poly.type
_entity_poly.pdbx_seq_one_letter_code
_entity_poly.pdbx_strand_id
1 'polypeptide(L)'
;MSQVDVIGRGTWLDKVANDTVKREKELGRKLSLIRVESGLGASGLPHIGSVGDAIRSYGVKLALETLGYKSELIAYSDDFDGLRKVPAGFPSWLKDYISHPVSRIPDPFDCHSSYADHVGSLLRDSLDKLGIEYNFQSGSEAYRSGMLNDQIRKILSHSKSIGKKISELVGQSKYEEALPYTPVCNQCERIYTTQALAFSPAKDTVHYECLGTKLGEKFVKGCGYEGDARISDGDGKLMWKVEFAARWAAFDIRFEAYGKELTDSVKINDWVSEKVLGCPPPYHARYELFQDKSGRKMSKSVGNLVTPVEWLEFASPESLRLLMYKRIVGARNVSLEDVPVYMDEFDDLEEYYFSKKRDPNQMKDARLRGLYEYAILLKVPKEKGVHIPYRLLAQLASVAPEGAVGEFVLKRLASYGMVSKMTEGLSRRIAWAAKWGAREARPAITTPSLSPASRKAVAEFANALMSAKDAEGIQNAAFEALKRNGLKPGEFFPAVYAILLGSDRGPRLGPYVVDAGQAEVRKSLLEAVA
;
A
#
# COMPACT_ATOMS: atom_id res chain seq x y z
N MET A 1 -29.55 -21.14 -15.29
CA MET A 1 -28.41 -20.56 -14.54
C MET A 1 -28.99 -19.43 -13.71
N SER A 2 -28.95 -19.51 -12.38
CA SER A 2 -29.41 -18.43 -11.51
C SER A 2 -28.57 -17.17 -11.81
N GLN A 3 -29.26 -16.07 -12.07
CA GLN A 3 -28.64 -14.76 -12.27
C GLN A 3 -27.89 -14.43 -10.95
N VAL A 4 -26.58 -14.39 -11.02
CA VAL A 4 -25.75 -13.99 -9.85
C VAL A 4 -25.82 -12.47 -9.81
N ASP A 5 -26.51 -11.93 -8.81
CA ASP A 5 -26.59 -10.49 -8.60
C ASP A 5 -25.21 -9.92 -8.29
N VAL A 6 -24.74 -9.01 -9.14
CA VAL A 6 -23.47 -8.32 -8.95
C VAL A 6 -23.68 -7.23 -7.89
N ILE A 7 -22.98 -7.33 -6.76
CA ILE A 7 -23.00 -6.30 -5.72
C ILE A 7 -22.15 -5.11 -6.19
N GLY A 8 -22.73 -3.93 -6.32
CA GLY A 8 -22.04 -2.71 -6.72
C GLY A 8 -21.26 -2.88 -8.02
N ARG A 9 -19.95 -2.66 -7.98
CA ARG A 9 -19.01 -2.81 -9.09
C ARG A 9 -18.35 -4.20 -9.17
N GLY A 10 -18.81 -5.17 -8.38
CA GLY A 10 -18.33 -6.55 -8.39
C GLY A 10 -16.95 -6.77 -7.79
N THR A 11 -16.42 -5.80 -7.05
CA THR A 11 -15.13 -5.91 -6.36
C THR A 11 -15.30 -6.40 -4.92
N TRP A 12 -14.17 -6.76 -4.27
CA TRP A 12 -14.21 -7.08 -2.84
C TRP A 12 -14.57 -5.87 -1.97
N LEU A 13 -14.31 -4.64 -2.45
CA LEU A 13 -14.68 -3.39 -1.77
C LEU A 13 -16.20 -3.29 -1.64
N ASP A 14 -16.92 -3.55 -2.74
CA ASP A 14 -18.39 -3.53 -2.77
C ASP A 14 -18.99 -4.61 -1.87
N LYS A 15 -18.39 -5.81 -1.88
CA LYS A 15 -18.81 -6.90 -1.00
C LYS A 15 -18.67 -6.51 0.46
N VAL A 16 -17.50 -6.00 0.86
CA VAL A 16 -17.21 -5.57 2.24
C VAL A 16 -18.13 -4.43 2.67
N ALA A 17 -18.35 -3.44 1.81
CA ALA A 17 -19.27 -2.34 2.08
C ALA A 17 -20.71 -2.84 2.30
N ASN A 18 -21.20 -3.74 1.44
CA ASN A 18 -22.51 -4.34 1.56
C ASN A 18 -22.65 -5.17 2.84
N ASP A 19 -21.66 -5.99 3.18
CA ASP A 19 -21.64 -6.81 4.39
C ASP A 19 -21.61 -5.94 5.65
N THR A 20 -20.85 -4.82 5.62
CA THR A 20 -20.85 -3.81 6.70
C THR A 20 -22.25 -3.23 6.89
N VAL A 21 -22.90 -2.75 5.82
CA VAL A 21 -24.24 -2.17 5.89
C VAL A 21 -25.27 -3.19 6.39
N LYS A 22 -25.21 -4.42 5.88
CA LYS A 22 -26.11 -5.50 6.31
C LYS A 22 -25.99 -5.74 7.82
N ARG A 23 -24.76 -5.90 8.31
CA ARG A 23 -24.47 -6.09 9.72
C ARG A 23 -24.95 -4.92 10.59
N GLU A 24 -24.71 -3.69 10.17
CA GLU A 24 -25.14 -2.50 10.92
C GLU A 24 -26.67 -2.40 11.00
N LYS A 25 -27.39 -2.83 9.95
CA LYS A 25 -28.87 -2.95 9.96
C LYS A 25 -29.33 -4.02 10.95
N GLU A 26 -28.71 -5.19 10.94
CA GLU A 26 -29.01 -6.29 11.86
C GLU A 26 -28.78 -5.89 13.33
N LEU A 27 -27.80 -5.02 13.59
CA LEU A 27 -27.51 -4.44 14.90
C LEU A 27 -28.44 -3.28 15.28
N GLY A 28 -29.35 -2.86 14.40
CA GLY A 28 -30.26 -1.74 14.63
C GLY A 28 -29.56 -0.37 14.74
N ARG A 29 -28.33 -0.24 14.22
CA ARG A 29 -27.56 1.00 14.33
C ARG A 29 -27.93 1.99 13.22
N LYS A 30 -27.85 3.30 13.54
CA LYS A 30 -28.11 4.38 12.58
C LYS A 30 -27.05 4.37 11.46
N LEU A 31 -27.50 4.56 10.23
CA LEU A 31 -26.63 4.58 9.03
C LEU A 31 -26.48 5.98 8.42
N SER A 32 -26.77 7.03 9.20
CA SER A 32 -26.63 8.42 8.74
C SER A 32 -25.18 8.80 8.41
N LEU A 33 -24.22 8.15 9.05
CA LEU A 33 -22.79 8.26 8.81
C LEU A 33 -22.13 6.93 9.17
N ILE A 34 -21.34 6.37 8.26
CA ILE A 34 -20.56 5.15 8.46
C ILE A 34 -19.08 5.53 8.47
N ARG A 35 -18.42 5.44 9.63
CA ARG A 35 -17.01 5.73 9.79
C ARG A 35 -16.18 4.48 9.55
N VAL A 36 -15.16 4.63 8.74
CA VAL A 36 -14.11 3.63 8.54
C VAL A 36 -12.80 4.14 9.15
N GLU A 37 -11.95 3.27 9.67
CA GLU A 37 -10.68 3.66 10.29
C GLU A 37 -9.50 3.03 9.57
N SER A 38 -8.35 3.72 9.65
CA SER A 38 -7.03 3.22 9.31
C SER A 38 -6.00 3.74 10.30
N GLY A 39 -5.17 2.86 10.84
CA GLY A 39 -4.01 3.25 11.64
C GLY A 39 -2.89 3.82 10.78
N LEU A 40 -2.28 4.91 11.24
CA LEU A 40 -1.08 5.53 10.67
C LEU A 40 0.09 5.38 11.64
N GLY A 41 1.08 4.55 11.29
CA GLY A 41 2.28 4.39 12.13
C GLY A 41 3.18 5.62 12.09
N ALA A 42 3.47 6.21 13.25
CA ALA A 42 4.30 7.41 13.41
C ALA A 42 5.74 7.14 13.89
N SER A 43 6.16 5.88 14.04
CA SER A 43 7.45 5.51 14.66
C SER A 43 8.60 5.26 13.67
N GLY A 44 8.38 5.45 12.38
CA GLY A 44 9.43 5.26 11.38
C GLY A 44 8.95 5.48 9.94
N LEU A 45 9.89 5.53 8.99
CA LEU A 45 9.62 5.83 7.59
C LEU A 45 8.46 4.98 7.02
N PRO A 46 7.49 5.59 6.33
CA PRO A 46 6.37 4.86 5.74
C PRO A 46 6.83 3.96 4.59
N HIS A 47 6.15 2.84 4.43
CA HIS A 47 6.31 1.94 3.29
C HIS A 47 4.94 1.68 2.63
N ILE A 48 4.92 1.03 1.47
CA ILE A 48 3.65 0.79 0.74
C ILE A 48 2.61 0.02 1.57
N GLY A 49 3.02 -0.79 2.55
CA GLY A 49 2.11 -1.40 3.51
C GLY A 49 1.40 -0.38 4.38
N SER A 50 2.13 0.66 4.84
CA SER A 50 1.57 1.72 5.71
C SER A 50 0.48 2.55 5.00
N VAL A 51 0.70 2.96 3.74
CA VAL A 51 -0.35 3.63 2.95
C VAL A 51 -1.45 2.65 2.53
N GLY A 52 -1.11 1.36 2.44
CA GLY A 52 -2.03 0.31 1.99
C GLY A 52 -3.25 0.13 2.88
N ASP A 53 -3.13 0.40 4.17
CA ASP A 53 -4.25 0.36 5.12
C ASP A 53 -5.25 1.46 4.81
N ALA A 54 -4.77 2.69 4.71
CA ALA A 54 -5.61 3.85 4.40
C ALA A 54 -6.24 3.73 3.00
N ILE A 55 -5.49 3.27 1.98
CA ILE A 55 -6.02 3.07 0.63
C ILE A 55 -7.16 2.05 0.64
N ARG A 56 -7.01 0.91 1.34
CA ARG A 56 -8.06 -0.13 1.42
C ARG A 56 -9.30 0.39 2.13
N SER A 57 -9.13 1.03 3.29
CA SER A 57 -10.24 1.62 4.04
C SER A 57 -10.94 2.72 3.24
N TYR A 58 -10.19 3.55 2.50
CA TYR A 58 -10.76 4.55 1.60
C TYR A 58 -11.54 3.92 0.44
N GLY A 59 -11.06 2.82 -0.12
CA GLY A 59 -11.80 2.07 -1.14
C GLY A 59 -13.15 1.55 -0.62
N VAL A 60 -13.20 1.08 0.64
CA VAL A 60 -14.47 0.68 1.27
C VAL A 60 -15.36 1.89 1.53
N LYS A 61 -14.80 3.04 1.95
CA LYS A 61 -15.53 4.32 2.08
C LYS A 61 -16.19 4.71 0.76
N LEU A 62 -15.46 4.66 -0.36
CA LEU A 62 -16.01 4.94 -1.69
C LEU A 62 -17.12 3.94 -2.07
N ALA A 63 -16.96 2.66 -1.74
CA ALA A 63 -17.98 1.65 -1.99
C ALA A 63 -19.26 1.90 -1.15
N LEU A 64 -19.13 2.30 0.11
CA LEU A 64 -20.26 2.70 0.95
C LEU A 64 -21.00 3.90 0.36
N GLU A 65 -20.29 4.91 -0.14
CA GLU A 65 -20.90 6.07 -0.81
C GLU A 65 -21.61 5.69 -2.10
N THR A 66 -21.06 4.75 -2.85
CA THR A 66 -21.71 4.18 -4.04
C THR A 66 -23.03 3.46 -3.70
N LEU A 67 -23.11 2.85 -2.52
CA LEU A 67 -24.34 2.24 -2.01
C LEU A 67 -25.33 3.28 -1.44
N GLY A 68 -25.01 4.58 -1.48
CA GLY A 68 -25.85 5.69 -1.03
C GLY A 68 -25.71 6.05 0.45
N TYR A 69 -24.66 5.59 1.13
CA TYR A 69 -24.40 5.91 2.54
C TYR A 69 -23.31 6.97 2.66
N LYS A 70 -23.54 7.98 3.50
CA LYS A 70 -22.49 8.94 3.86
C LYS A 70 -21.39 8.20 4.64
N SER A 71 -20.14 8.37 4.23
CA SER A 71 -18.98 7.72 4.87
C SER A 71 -17.80 8.67 4.99
N GLU A 72 -16.98 8.48 6.02
CA GLU A 72 -15.72 9.18 6.22
C GLU A 72 -14.63 8.22 6.70
N LEU A 73 -13.38 8.52 6.32
CA LEU A 73 -12.20 7.80 6.78
C LEU A 73 -11.55 8.57 7.92
N ILE A 74 -11.41 7.92 9.08
CA ILE A 74 -10.58 8.41 10.17
C ILE A 74 -9.17 7.80 10.01
N ALA A 75 -8.19 8.67 9.84
CA ALA A 75 -6.77 8.28 9.79
C ALA A 75 -6.15 8.55 11.16
N TYR A 76 -6.08 7.50 11.99
CA TYR A 76 -5.62 7.60 13.37
C TYR A 76 -4.10 7.40 13.46
N SER A 77 -3.37 8.39 13.96
CA SER A 77 -1.92 8.33 14.13
C SER A 77 -1.53 7.70 15.47
N ASP A 78 -0.65 6.70 15.43
CA ASP A 78 -0.07 6.09 16.63
C ASP A 78 1.09 6.92 17.19
N ASP A 79 0.94 8.25 17.22
CA ASP A 79 1.97 9.21 17.61
C ASP A 79 2.22 9.29 19.13
N PHE A 80 1.42 8.58 19.92
CA PHE A 80 1.66 8.42 21.37
C PHE A 80 2.43 7.14 21.71
N ASP A 81 2.82 6.35 20.71
CA ASP A 81 3.72 5.22 20.90
C ASP A 81 5.13 5.69 21.24
N GLY A 82 5.85 4.89 22.04
CA GLY A 82 7.25 5.15 22.37
C GLY A 82 8.20 4.78 21.24
N LEU A 83 9.26 5.54 21.08
CA LEU A 83 10.33 5.22 20.12
C LEU A 83 11.05 3.93 20.56
N ARG A 84 10.95 2.88 19.73
CA ARG A 84 11.56 1.55 20.06
C ARG A 84 12.98 1.42 19.55
N LYS A 85 13.33 2.08 18.47
CA LYS A 85 14.66 2.11 17.84
C LYS A 85 14.81 3.33 16.95
N VAL A 86 16.03 3.81 16.79
CA VAL A 86 16.34 4.88 15.84
C VAL A 86 16.29 4.31 14.42
N PRO A 87 15.51 4.88 13.49
CA PRO A 87 15.49 4.44 12.11
C PRO A 87 16.83 4.71 11.40
N ALA A 88 17.15 3.94 10.37
CA ALA A 88 18.30 4.20 9.53
C ALA A 88 18.17 5.58 8.86
N GLY A 89 19.28 6.32 8.79
CA GLY A 89 19.32 7.67 8.22
C GLY A 89 18.91 8.80 9.18
N PHE A 90 18.47 8.47 10.40
CA PHE A 90 18.15 9.46 11.43
C PHE A 90 19.35 9.75 12.34
N PRO A 91 19.45 10.97 12.92
CA PRO A 91 20.54 11.35 13.82
C PRO A 91 20.67 10.43 15.03
N SER A 92 21.91 10.14 15.41
CA SER A 92 22.22 9.17 16.48
C SER A 92 21.80 9.62 17.89
N TRP A 93 21.60 10.92 18.12
CA TRP A 93 21.15 11.46 19.40
C TRP A 93 19.71 11.00 19.77
N LEU A 94 18.91 10.58 18.80
CA LEU A 94 17.60 9.96 19.06
C LEU A 94 17.70 8.69 19.95
N LYS A 95 18.89 8.13 20.17
CA LYS A 95 19.09 7.02 21.11
C LYS A 95 18.73 7.40 22.54
N ASP A 96 18.88 8.68 22.91
CA ASP A 96 18.57 9.20 24.24
C ASP A 96 17.05 9.25 24.47
N TYR A 97 16.28 9.29 23.39
CA TYR A 97 14.83 9.32 23.40
C TYR A 97 14.16 7.95 23.23
N ILE A 98 14.93 6.86 23.29
CA ILE A 98 14.32 5.52 23.27
C ILE A 98 13.32 5.40 24.42
N SER A 99 12.12 4.88 24.10
CA SER A 99 10.97 4.77 25.01
C SER A 99 10.23 6.08 25.33
N HIS A 100 10.60 7.22 24.77
CA HIS A 100 9.77 8.44 24.85
C HIS A 100 8.64 8.37 23.82
N PRO A 101 7.44 8.90 24.12
CA PRO A 101 6.38 9.07 23.13
C PRO A 101 6.91 9.86 21.93
N VAL A 102 6.67 9.36 20.72
CA VAL A 102 7.25 9.99 19.50
C VAL A 102 6.72 11.41 19.26
N SER A 103 5.54 11.75 19.77
CA SER A 103 4.97 13.09 19.75
C SER A 103 5.66 14.07 20.69
N ARG A 104 6.48 13.58 21.66
CA ARG A 104 7.24 14.41 22.62
C ARG A 104 8.73 14.50 22.27
N ILE A 105 9.17 13.88 21.20
CA ILE A 105 10.56 13.93 20.73
C ILE A 105 10.71 15.10 19.77
N PRO A 106 11.75 15.97 19.91
CA PRO A 106 12.04 17.02 18.97
C PRO A 106 12.19 16.49 17.54
N ASP A 107 11.79 17.28 16.54
CA ASP A 107 12.02 16.93 15.14
C ASP A 107 13.53 16.86 14.86
N PRO A 108 14.05 15.73 14.35
CA PRO A 108 15.47 15.57 14.07
C PRO A 108 16.00 16.42 12.90
N PHE A 109 15.12 17.09 12.16
CA PHE A 109 15.45 17.87 10.98
C PHE A 109 14.96 19.34 11.08
N ASP A 110 14.43 19.74 12.22
CA ASP A 110 13.98 21.11 12.53
C ASP A 110 12.93 21.70 11.55
N CYS A 111 12.13 20.85 10.91
CA CYS A 111 11.14 21.26 9.92
C CYS A 111 9.68 21.04 10.35
N HIS A 112 9.45 20.31 11.47
CA HIS A 112 8.14 20.06 12.06
C HIS A 112 8.18 20.28 13.57
N SER A 113 7.00 20.23 14.23
CA SER A 113 6.89 20.43 15.67
C SER A 113 7.44 19.26 16.50
N SER A 114 7.47 18.05 15.94
CA SER A 114 7.95 16.85 16.61
C SER A 114 8.44 15.79 15.61
N TYR A 115 9.14 14.77 16.15
CA TYR A 115 9.49 13.57 15.39
C TYR A 115 8.25 12.90 14.77
N ALA A 116 7.16 12.79 15.53
CA ALA A 116 5.93 12.18 15.03
C ALA A 116 5.31 12.98 13.89
N ASP A 117 5.33 14.31 13.97
CA ASP A 117 4.83 15.18 12.90
C ASP A 117 5.69 15.05 11.65
N HIS A 118 7.01 14.99 11.79
CA HIS A 118 7.92 14.77 10.67
C HIS A 118 7.65 13.43 9.97
N VAL A 119 7.65 12.33 10.71
CA VAL A 119 7.42 10.99 10.13
C VAL A 119 5.98 10.86 9.60
N GLY A 120 5.02 11.41 10.33
CA GLY A 120 3.61 11.42 9.95
C GLY A 120 3.34 12.24 8.69
N SER A 121 4.05 13.38 8.49
CA SER A 121 3.91 14.19 7.27
C SER A 121 4.26 13.41 6.02
N LEU A 122 5.33 12.61 6.04
CA LEU A 122 5.73 11.78 4.90
C LEU A 122 4.64 10.80 4.48
N LEU A 123 3.88 10.28 5.45
CA LEU A 123 2.75 9.39 5.19
C LEU A 123 1.54 10.17 4.65
N ARG A 124 1.20 11.30 5.29
CA ARG A 124 0.09 12.18 4.85
C ARG A 124 0.33 12.71 3.44
N ASP A 125 1.52 13.25 3.15
CA ASP A 125 1.90 13.72 1.81
C ASP A 125 1.75 12.62 0.74
N SER A 126 2.05 11.38 1.12
CA SER A 126 1.86 10.24 0.22
C SER A 126 0.38 9.95 -0.01
N LEU A 127 -0.47 10.02 1.03
CA LEU A 127 -1.91 9.84 0.90
C LEU A 127 -2.54 10.95 0.07
N ASP A 128 -2.11 12.20 0.27
CA ASP A 128 -2.59 13.36 -0.49
C ASP A 128 -2.25 13.24 -1.98
N LYS A 129 -1.01 12.85 -2.31
CA LYS A 129 -0.59 12.54 -3.70
C LYS A 129 -1.35 11.37 -4.31
N LEU A 130 -1.81 10.44 -3.48
CA LEU A 130 -2.67 9.33 -3.89
C LEU A 130 -4.15 9.72 -3.96
N GLY A 131 -4.52 10.96 -3.65
CA GLY A 131 -5.89 11.46 -3.68
C GLY A 131 -6.80 10.82 -2.63
N ILE A 132 -6.25 10.35 -1.53
CA ILE A 132 -6.99 9.76 -0.41
C ILE A 132 -7.48 10.87 0.50
N GLU A 133 -8.78 11.01 0.65
CA GLU A 133 -9.42 11.98 1.55
C GLU A 133 -9.66 11.34 2.92
N TYR A 134 -9.23 12.00 3.98
CA TYR A 134 -9.32 11.49 5.36
C TYR A 134 -9.48 12.61 6.38
N ASN A 135 -10.06 12.28 7.53
CA ASN A 135 -10.02 13.10 8.74
C ASN A 135 -8.86 12.61 9.60
N PHE A 136 -7.83 13.42 9.75
CA PHE A 136 -6.67 13.07 10.58
C PHE A 136 -7.01 13.17 12.07
N GLN A 137 -6.63 12.15 12.84
CA GLN A 137 -6.73 12.12 14.29
C GLN A 137 -5.38 11.75 14.89
N SER A 138 -4.76 12.67 15.62
CA SER A 138 -3.58 12.38 16.44
C SER A 138 -3.99 11.53 17.66
N GLY A 139 -3.27 10.42 17.90
CA GLY A 139 -3.46 9.59 19.08
C GLY A 139 -3.12 10.34 20.36
N SER A 140 -1.99 11.04 20.41
CA SER A 140 -1.59 11.85 21.58
C SER A 140 -2.63 12.93 21.91
N GLU A 141 -3.23 13.56 20.89
CA GLU A 141 -4.30 14.51 21.10
C GLU A 141 -5.60 13.86 21.59
N ALA A 142 -5.95 12.67 21.07
CA ALA A 142 -7.13 11.94 21.53
C ALA A 142 -7.05 11.59 23.01
N TYR A 143 -5.86 11.22 23.51
CA TYR A 143 -5.64 10.98 24.93
C TYR A 143 -5.67 12.29 25.74
N ARG A 144 -4.95 13.32 25.31
CA ARG A 144 -4.84 14.60 26.03
C ARG A 144 -6.17 15.36 26.10
N SER A 145 -6.97 15.33 25.05
CA SER A 145 -8.28 16.00 25.01
C SER A 145 -9.39 15.19 25.70
N GLY A 146 -9.07 13.99 26.19
CA GLY A 146 -10.01 13.16 26.94
C GLY A 146 -11.01 12.39 26.08
N MET A 147 -10.84 12.31 24.76
CA MET A 147 -11.77 11.59 23.86
C MET A 147 -11.90 10.11 24.22
N LEU A 148 -10.89 9.52 24.84
CA LEU A 148 -10.84 8.11 25.23
C LEU A 148 -11.09 7.85 26.72
N ASN A 149 -11.30 8.89 27.54
CA ASN A 149 -11.31 8.78 29.00
C ASN A 149 -12.35 7.80 29.52
N ASP A 150 -13.57 7.82 29.00
CA ASP A 150 -14.64 6.91 29.45
C ASP A 150 -14.34 5.46 29.14
N GLN A 151 -13.74 5.20 27.96
CA GLN A 151 -13.31 3.88 27.55
C GLN A 151 -12.15 3.37 28.40
N ILE A 152 -11.18 4.24 28.69
CA ILE A 152 -10.02 3.93 29.56
C ILE A 152 -10.51 3.52 30.95
N ARG A 153 -11.40 4.31 31.59
CA ARG A 153 -11.96 4.02 32.90
C ARG A 153 -12.68 2.67 32.95
N LYS A 154 -13.52 2.39 31.94
CA LYS A 154 -14.21 1.10 31.82
C LYS A 154 -13.23 -0.07 31.66
N ILE A 155 -12.24 0.05 30.79
CA ILE A 155 -11.22 -0.96 30.54
C ILE A 155 -10.42 -1.23 31.82
N LEU A 156 -9.97 -0.20 32.52
CA LEU A 156 -9.21 -0.35 33.76
C LEU A 156 -10.05 -0.99 34.87
N SER A 157 -11.31 -0.64 34.99
CA SER A 157 -12.24 -1.25 35.96
C SER A 157 -12.46 -2.74 35.70
N HIS A 158 -12.25 -3.21 34.45
CA HIS A 158 -12.41 -4.61 34.05
C HIS A 158 -11.08 -5.33 33.78
N SER A 159 -9.95 -4.75 34.21
CA SER A 159 -8.61 -5.24 33.89
C SER A 159 -8.40 -6.74 34.19
N LYS A 160 -8.89 -7.24 35.33
CA LYS A 160 -8.81 -8.67 35.69
C LYS A 160 -9.50 -9.59 34.71
N SER A 161 -10.74 -9.24 34.30
CA SER A 161 -11.49 -10.05 33.32
C SER A 161 -10.86 -9.99 31.93
N ILE A 162 -10.31 -8.83 31.55
CA ILE A 162 -9.56 -8.64 30.30
C ILE A 162 -8.27 -9.48 30.33
N GLY A 163 -7.50 -9.42 31.41
CA GLY A 163 -6.27 -10.21 31.56
C GLY A 163 -6.52 -11.71 31.45
N LYS A 164 -7.55 -12.21 32.15
CA LYS A 164 -7.98 -13.60 32.01
C LYS A 164 -8.36 -13.95 30.57
N LYS A 165 -9.10 -13.07 29.89
CA LYS A 165 -9.49 -13.29 28.49
C LYS A 165 -8.31 -13.29 27.53
N ILE A 166 -7.30 -12.43 27.74
CA ILE A 166 -6.05 -12.44 26.98
C ILE A 166 -5.33 -13.79 27.18
N SER A 167 -5.23 -14.26 28.42
CA SER A 167 -4.62 -15.56 28.71
C SER A 167 -5.34 -16.71 28.01
N GLU A 168 -6.68 -16.74 28.04
CA GLU A 168 -7.51 -17.76 27.39
C GLU A 168 -7.36 -17.75 25.86
N LEU A 169 -7.39 -16.58 25.22
CA LEU A 169 -7.43 -16.47 23.76
C LEU A 169 -6.06 -16.56 23.08
N VAL A 170 -5.01 -16.07 23.75
CA VAL A 170 -3.67 -15.95 23.12
C VAL A 170 -2.53 -16.50 23.99
N GLY A 171 -2.83 -17.15 25.13
CA GLY A 171 -1.86 -17.84 25.97
C GLY A 171 -0.88 -16.90 26.70
N GLN A 172 -1.24 -15.63 26.94
CA GLN A 172 -0.36 -14.63 27.55
C GLN A 172 -0.78 -14.31 29.00
N SER A 173 -0.47 -15.20 29.94
CA SER A 173 -0.85 -15.12 31.36
C SER A 173 -0.32 -13.88 32.10
N LYS A 174 0.77 -13.27 31.63
CA LYS A 174 1.32 -12.04 32.24
C LYS A 174 0.32 -10.88 32.32
N TYR A 175 -0.76 -10.90 31.52
CA TYR A 175 -1.79 -9.87 31.54
C TYR A 175 -2.88 -10.10 32.60
N GLU A 176 -2.87 -11.24 33.31
CA GLU A 176 -3.86 -11.52 34.36
C GLU A 176 -3.69 -10.58 35.56
N GLU A 177 -2.46 -10.16 35.83
CA GLU A 177 -2.12 -9.27 36.95
C GLU A 177 -1.78 -7.84 36.49
N ALA A 178 -1.46 -7.64 35.21
CA ALA A 178 -1.07 -6.34 34.66
C ALA A 178 -2.27 -5.49 34.28
N LEU A 179 -2.25 -4.22 34.66
CA LEU A 179 -3.19 -3.24 34.09
C LEU A 179 -2.88 -3.01 32.61
N PRO A 180 -3.90 -2.98 31.72
CA PRO A 180 -3.71 -2.77 30.28
C PRO A 180 -3.47 -1.29 29.94
N TYR A 181 -2.64 -0.59 30.71
CA TYR A 181 -2.31 0.82 30.60
C TYR A 181 -0.82 1.04 30.78
N THR A 182 -0.26 1.97 30.06
CA THR A 182 1.16 2.32 30.09
C THR A 182 1.30 3.81 30.41
N PRO A 183 1.55 4.17 31.69
CA PRO A 183 1.82 5.55 32.09
C PRO A 183 3.06 6.12 31.40
N VAL A 184 3.10 7.42 31.18
CA VAL A 184 4.33 8.16 30.89
C VAL A 184 4.96 8.55 32.22
N CYS A 185 6.23 8.26 32.41
CA CYS A 185 6.94 8.59 33.66
C CYS A 185 7.08 10.11 33.80
N ASN A 186 6.59 10.68 34.88
CA ASN A 186 6.66 12.13 35.15
C ASN A 186 8.09 12.65 35.36
N GLN A 187 9.07 11.76 35.64
CA GLN A 187 10.45 12.16 35.85
C GLN A 187 11.34 12.01 34.62
N CYS A 188 11.23 10.89 33.88
CA CYS A 188 12.10 10.61 32.74
C CYS A 188 11.36 10.58 31.39
N GLU A 189 10.07 10.91 31.38
CA GLU A 189 9.18 11.03 30.21
C GLU A 189 9.06 9.79 29.32
N ARG A 190 9.58 8.63 29.76
CA ARG A 190 9.50 7.35 29.04
C ARG A 190 8.17 6.66 29.27
N ILE A 191 7.65 6.04 28.24
CA ILE A 191 6.34 5.36 28.30
C ILE A 191 6.46 3.85 28.53
N TYR A 192 7.43 3.16 27.94
CA TYR A 192 7.50 1.69 28.04
C TYR A 192 8.26 1.20 29.28
N THR A 193 8.95 2.09 30.01
CA THR A 193 9.71 1.74 31.21
C THR A 193 8.85 1.70 32.47
N THR A 194 7.60 2.13 32.39
CA THR A 194 6.65 2.16 33.50
C THR A 194 5.84 0.87 33.58
N GLN A 195 5.54 0.46 34.81
CA GLN A 195 4.60 -0.62 35.12
C GLN A 195 3.43 -0.03 35.93
N ALA A 196 2.23 -0.12 35.35
CA ALA A 196 1.01 0.25 36.05
C ALA A 196 0.67 -0.80 37.10
N LEU A 197 0.48 -0.36 38.37
CA LEU A 197 0.29 -1.21 39.53
C LEU A 197 -1.16 -1.23 40.01
N ALA A 198 -1.79 -0.05 40.12
CA ALA A 198 -3.14 0.08 40.64
C ALA A 198 -3.93 1.19 39.93
N PHE A 199 -5.22 0.98 39.73
CA PHE A 199 -6.15 2.00 39.26
C PHE A 199 -7.04 2.48 40.40
N SER A 200 -7.08 3.80 40.61
CA SER A 200 -7.95 4.45 41.60
C SER A 200 -9.09 5.20 40.89
N PRO A 201 -10.30 4.62 40.81
CA PRO A 201 -11.45 5.32 40.18
C PRO A 201 -11.80 6.63 40.87
N ALA A 202 -11.64 6.70 42.21
CA ALA A 202 -11.97 7.89 43.00
C ALA A 202 -11.03 9.09 42.72
N LYS A 203 -9.78 8.81 42.36
CA LYS A 203 -8.76 9.83 42.04
C LYS A 203 -8.57 10.02 40.54
N ASP A 204 -9.16 9.15 39.73
CA ASP A 204 -8.96 9.07 38.27
C ASP A 204 -7.48 8.91 37.89
N THR A 205 -6.74 8.09 38.64
CA THR A 205 -5.29 7.90 38.50
C THR A 205 -4.90 6.45 38.38
N VAL A 206 -3.78 6.22 37.70
CA VAL A 206 -3.08 4.94 37.64
C VAL A 206 -1.75 5.09 38.40
N HIS A 207 -1.60 4.37 39.50
CA HIS A 207 -0.35 4.30 40.22
C HIS A 207 0.66 3.43 39.47
N TYR A 208 1.92 3.87 39.37
CA TYR A 208 2.95 3.19 38.59
C TYR A 208 4.35 3.34 39.19
N GLU A 209 5.24 2.43 38.78
CA GLU A 209 6.66 2.50 39.03
C GLU A 209 7.45 2.43 37.72
N CYS A 210 8.55 3.19 37.61
CA CYS A 210 9.41 3.24 36.43
C CYS A 210 10.60 2.27 36.58
N LEU A 211 10.38 0.99 36.31
CA LEU A 211 11.33 -0.11 36.52
C LEU A 211 12.28 -0.34 35.34
N GLY A 212 11.81 -0.07 34.10
CA GLY A 212 12.50 -0.42 32.88
C GLY A 212 11.80 -1.50 32.08
N THR A 213 12.28 -1.74 30.87
CA THR A 213 11.68 -2.70 29.95
C THR A 213 12.69 -3.31 28.99
N LYS A 214 12.39 -4.50 28.47
CA LYS A 214 13.13 -5.12 27.38
C LYS A 214 12.50 -4.73 26.04
N LEU A 215 13.22 -3.96 25.21
CA LEU A 215 12.85 -3.61 23.85
C LEU A 215 13.72 -4.39 22.85
N GLY A 216 13.16 -5.42 22.25
CA GLY A 216 13.94 -6.39 21.48
C GLY A 216 14.96 -7.11 22.36
N GLU A 217 16.26 -7.04 22.03
CA GLU A 217 17.33 -7.64 22.82
C GLU A 217 17.92 -6.68 23.88
N LYS A 218 17.58 -5.39 23.84
CA LYS A 218 18.14 -4.38 24.74
C LYS A 218 17.23 -4.13 25.91
N PHE A 219 17.82 -4.01 27.11
CA PHE A 219 17.12 -3.55 28.31
C PHE A 219 17.24 -2.02 28.40
N VAL A 220 16.12 -1.33 28.48
CA VAL A 220 16.05 0.11 28.74
C VAL A 220 15.74 0.29 30.23
N LYS A 221 16.69 0.84 30.98
CA LYS A 221 16.57 1.04 32.42
C LYS A 221 15.54 2.12 32.75
N GLY A 222 14.67 1.89 33.73
CA GLY A 222 13.82 2.90 34.35
C GLY A 222 14.61 3.84 35.25
N CYS A 223 13.99 4.93 35.71
CA CYS A 223 14.61 5.88 36.64
C CYS A 223 14.30 5.59 38.10
N GLY A 224 13.45 4.58 38.40
CA GLY A 224 13.03 4.23 39.76
C GLY A 224 11.95 5.15 40.35
N TYR A 225 11.39 6.07 39.54
CA TYR A 225 10.33 6.96 40.01
C TYR A 225 9.02 6.19 40.21
N GLU A 226 8.34 6.48 41.31
CA GLU A 226 7.01 5.99 41.67
C GLU A 226 6.04 7.18 41.73
N GLY A 227 4.84 7.04 41.18
CA GLY A 227 3.87 8.14 41.11
C GLY A 227 2.53 7.75 40.52
N ASP A 228 1.68 8.74 40.35
CA ASP A 228 0.33 8.63 39.78
C ASP A 228 0.23 9.32 38.42
N ALA A 229 -0.29 8.61 37.42
CA ALA A 229 -0.64 9.14 36.12
C ALA A 229 -2.15 9.46 36.08
N ARG A 230 -2.52 10.67 35.70
CA ARG A 230 -3.92 11.07 35.59
C ARG A 230 -4.48 10.71 34.22
N ILE A 231 -5.65 10.07 34.21
CA ILE A 231 -6.32 9.71 32.95
C ILE A 231 -6.81 10.98 32.25
N SER A 232 -7.37 11.94 33.00
CA SER A 232 -7.86 13.21 32.48
C SER A 232 -6.81 14.06 31.77
N ASP A 233 -5.54 13.91 32.12
CA ASP A 233 -4.44 14.72 31.61
C ASP A 233 -3.71 14.03 30.43
N GLY A 234 -4.13 12.79 30.10
CA GLY A 234 -3.50 12.01 29.05
C GLY A 234 -2.08 11.55 29.42
N ASP A 235 -1.83 11.25 30.71
CA ASP A 235 -0.50 10.87 31.23
C ASP A 235 -0.13 9.41 30.94
N GLY A 236 -0.69 8.81 29.91
CA GLY A 236 -0.41 7.45 29.50
C GLY A 236 -1.37 6.95 28.43
N LYS A 237 -1.16 5.74 27.95
CA LYS A 237 -2.00 5.14 26.91
C LYS A 237 -2.38 3.71 27.23
N LEU A 238 -3.45 3.25 26.60
CA LEU A 238 -3.85 1.84 26.60
C LEU A 238 -2.84 0.97 25.85
N MET A 239 -2.69 -0.27 26.28
CA MET A 239 -1.95 -1.27 25.51
C MET A 239 -2.70 -1.67 24.25
N TRP A 240 -2.00 -2.02 23.18
CA TRP A 240 -2.55 -2.45 21.88
C TRP A 240 -3.60 -3.57 21.98
N LYS A 241 -3.55 -4.38 23.02
CA LYS A 241 -4.53 -5.44 23.26
C LYS A 241 -5.94 -4.94 23.58
N VAL A 242 -6.11 -3.66 23.89
CA VAL A 242 -7.39 -3.05 24.29
C VAL A 242 -7.62 -1.67 23.65
N GLU A 243 -6.61 -1.07 23.04
CA GLU A 243 -6.65 0.30 22.52
C GLU A 243 -7.60 0.44 21.32
N PHE A 244 -7.60 -0.55 20.43
CA PHE A 244 -8.50 -0.52 19.26
C PHE A 244 -9.96 -0.49 19.69
N ALA A 245 -10.35 -1.28 20.69
CA ALA A 245 -11.71 -1.26 21.22
C ALA A 245 -12.12 0.12 21.75
N ALA A 246 -11.21 0.83 22.43
CA ALA A 246 -11.45 2.18 22.91
C ALA A 246 -11.66 3.17 21.75
N ARG A 247 -10.81 3.10 20.72
CA ARG A 247 -10.92 3.91 19.52
C ARG A 247 -12.23 3.65 18.77
N TRP A 248 -12.56 2.38 18.52
CA TRP A 248 -13.79 2.00 17.83
C TRP A 248 -15.03 2.52 18.55
N ALA A 249 -15.06 2.44 19.88
CA ALA A 249 -16.18 2.94 20.67
C ALA A 249 -16.24 4.49 20.68
N ALA A 250 -15.09 5.16 20.85
CA ALA A 250 -15.03 6.62 20.96
C ALA A 250 -15.34 7.31 19.62
N PHE A 251 -14.85 6.77 18.51
CA PHE A 251 -15.04 7.36 17.18
C PHE A 251 -16.19 6.74 16.38
N ASP A 252 -16.93 5.80 16.96
CA ASP A 252 -18.07 5.12 16.31
C ASP A 252 -17.66 4.45 14.98
N ILE A 253 -16.55 3.71 15.01
CA ILE A 253 -16.00 3.03 13.84
C ILE A 253 -16.84 1.82 13.47
N ARG A 254 -17.14 1.66 12.18
CA ARG A 254 -17.98 0.59 11.62
C ARG A 254 -17.22 -0.40 10.76
N PHE A 255 -16.06 0.02 10.25
CA PHE A 255 -15.18 -0.83 9.46
C PHE A 255 -13.72 -0.48 9.73
N GLU A 256 -12.88 -1.51 9.85
CA GLU A 256 -11.42 -1.39 9.85
C GLU A 256 -10.79 -2.60 9.16
N ALA A 257 -9.87 -2.34 8.21
CA ALA A 257 -9.03 -3.37 7.63
C ALA A 257 -7.77 -3.56 8.49
N TYR A 258 -7.29 -4.81 8.65
CA TYR A 258 -6.08 -5.06 9.43
C TYR A 258 -5.18 -6.11 8.81
N GLY A 259 -3.86 -5.96 9.03
CA GLY A 259 -2.86 -6.95 8.64
C GLY A 259 -2.95 -8.23 9.49
N LYS A 260 -2.65 -9.36 8.91
CA LYS A 260 -2.75 -10.68 9.58
C LYS A 260 -1.98 -10.77 10.91
N GLU A 261 -0.93 -9.97 11.08
CA GLU A 261 -0.13 -9.93 12.30
C GLU A 261 -0.88 -9.36 13.52
N LEU A 262 -1.97 -8.63 13.27
CA LEU A 262 -2.81 -8.06 14.32
C LEU A 262 -3.97 -8.99 14.74
N THR A 263 -4.12 -10.17 14.10
CA THR A 263 -5.26 -11.08 14.31
C THR A 263 -5.53 -11.36 15.78
N ASP A 264 -4.51 -11.65 16.59
CA ASP A 264 -4.71 -11.93 18.00
C ASP A 264 -5.06 -10.69 18.83
N SER A 265 -4.56 -9.52 18.42
CA SER A 265 -4.95 -8.26 19.07
C SER A 265 -6.40 -7.89 18.72
N VAL A 266 -6.81 -8.07 17.46
CA VAL A 266 -8.19 -7.80 17.03
C VAL A 266 -9.20 -8.68 17.76
N LYS A 267 -8.95 -9.99 17.90
CA LYS A 267 -9.82 -10.90 18.68
C LYS A 267 -10.06 -10.42 20.11
N ILE A 268 -9.02 -9.91 20.77
CA ILE A 268 -9.14 -9.38 22.13
C ILE A 268 -9.92 -8.08 22.12
N ASN A 269 -9.60 -7.16 21.20
CA ASN A 269 -10.28 -5.89 21.08
C ASN A 269 -11.77 -6.05 20.73
N ASP A 270 -12.15 -7.03 19.88
CA ASP A 270 -13.53 -7.39 19.59
C ASP A 270 -14.27 -7.77 20.88
N TRP A 271 -13.66 -8.64 21.69
CA TRP A 271 -14.25 -9.04 22.96
C TRP A 271 -14.36 -7.87 23.95
N VAL A 272 -13.33 -7.01 24.05
CA VAL A 272 -13.34 -5.82 24.90
C VAL A 272 -14.42 -4.83 24.44
N SER A 273 -14.51 -4.58 23.14
CA SER A 273 -15.53 -3.70 22.56
C SER A 273 -16.94 -4.17 22.90
N GLU A 274 -17.22 -5.45 22.69
CA GLU A 274 -18.56 -6.01 22.92
C GLU A 274 -18.88 -6.18 24.40
N LYS A 275 -18.00 -6.82 25.19
CA LYS A 275 -18.30 -7.27 26.55
C LYS A 275 -17.95 -6.26 27.65
N VAL A 276 -16.99 -5.37 27.40
CA VAL A 276 -16.56 -4.37 28.38
C VAL A 276 -17.13 -2.99 28.05
N LEU A 277 -17.02 -2.57 26.78
CA LEU A 277 -17.49 -1.25 26.39
C LEU A 277 -18.96 -1.22 25.99
N GLY A 278 -19.56 -2.37 25.68
CA GLY A 278 -20.97 -2.47 25.26
C GLY A 278 -21.18 -1.96 23.83
N CYS A 279 -20.13 -1.89 23.04
CA CYS A 279 -20.16 -1.45 21.64
C CYS A 279 -19.86 -2.63 20.71
N PRO A 280 -20.71 -2.92 19.70
CA PRO A 280 -20.36 -3.92 18.70
C PRO A 280 -19.05 -3.54 18.00
N PRO A 281 -18.07 -4.48 17.84
CA PRO A 281 -16.83 -4.19 17.12
C PRO A 281 -17.11 -3.88 15.65
N PRO A 282 -16.21 -3.22 14.91
CA PRO A 282 -16.36 -2.96 13.47
C PRO A 282 -16.49 -4.25 12.66
N TYR A 283 -17.00 -4.15 11.43
CA TYR A 283 -16.77 -5.19 10.44
C TYR A 283 -15.31 -5.15 10.00
N HIS A 284 -14.67 -6.31 9.88
CA HIS A 284 -13.24 -6.39 9.60
C HIS A 284 -12.95 -7.04 8.25
N ALA A 285 -11.88 -6.57 7.61
CA ALA A 285 -11.27 -7.23 6.46
C ALA A 285 -9.79 -7.48 6.73
N ARG A 286 -9.41 -8.76 6.93
CA ARG A 286 -8.02 -9.16 7.14
C ARG A 286 -7.29 -9.27 5.81
N TYR A 287 -6.08 -8.71 5.72
CA TYR A 287 -5.22 -8.82 4.54
C TYR A 287 -3.84 -9.40 4.89
N GLU A 288 -3.18 -9.94 3.84
CA GLU A 288 -1.83 -10.47 3.93
C GLU A 288 -0.79 -9.36 3.70
N LEU A 289 0.39 -9.53 4.33
CA LEU A 289 1.50 -8.59 4.19
C LEU A 289 2.15 -8.69 2.79
N PHE A 290 2.76 -7.60 2.35
CA PHE A 290 3.63 -7.61 1.18
C PHE A 290 4.96 -8.30 1.48
N GLN A 291 5.50 -8.97 0.46
CA GLN A 291 6.77 -9.67 0.48
C GLN A 291 7.68 -9.12 -0.64
N ASP A 292 8.98 -9.29 -0.49
CA ASP A 292 9.92 -9.05 -1.58
C ASP A 292 9.89 -10.20 -2.63
N LYS A 293 10.64 -10.08 -3.72
CA LYS A 293 10.72 -11.11 -4.76
C LYS A 293 11.16 -12.48 -4.27
N SER A 294 11.89 -12.54 -3.15
CA SER A 294 12.32 -13.80 -2.53
C SER A 294 11.29 -14.40 -1.58
N GLY A 295 10.10 -13.80 -1.45
CA GLY A 295 9.05 -14.22 -0.53
C GLY A 295 9.30 -13.84 0.93
N ARG A 296 10.31 -13.01 1.22
CA ARG A 296 10.59 -12.53 2.58
C ARG A 296 9.73 -11.32 2.88
N LYS A 297 9.30 -11.21 4.14
CA LYS A 297 8.60 -10.01 4.62
C LYS A 297 9.44 -8.76 4.34
N MET A 298 8.81 -7.75 3.75
CA MET A 298 9.45 -6.44 3.59
C MET A 298 9.76 -5.85 4.95
N SER A 299 11.01 -5.42 5.16
CA SER A 299 11.42 -4.79 6.42
C SER A 299 12.52 -3.77 6.21
N LYS A 300 12.51 -2.73 7.06
CA LYS A 300 13.51 -1.65 7.05
C LYS A 300 14.93 -2.16 7.33
N SER A 301 15.07 -3.19 8.15
CA SER A 301 16.38 -3.75 8.54
C SER A 301 17.06 -4.55 7.43
N VAL A 302 16.30 -5.00 6.43
CA VAL A 302 16.82 -5.79 5.28
C VAL A 302 17.07 -4.89 4.06
N GLY A 303 16.56 -3.65 4.06
CA GLY A 303 16.72 -2.72 2.94
C GLY A 303 15.87 -3.07 1.70
N ASN A 304 14.87 -3.95 1.85
CA ASN A 304 13.99 -4.40 0.78
C ASN A 304 12.62 -3.69 0.78
N LEU A 305 12.53 -2.51 1.40
CA LEU A 305 11.30 -1.73 1.43
C LEU A 305 11.06 -1.02 0.11
N VAL A 306 9.80 -1.01 -0.30
CA VAL A 306 9.27 -0.06 -1.29
C VAL A 306 8.51 1.02 -0.54
N THR A 307 8.92 2.26 -0.70
CA THR A 307 8.23 3.41 -0.11
C THR A 307 7.18 3.98 -1.07
N PRO A 308 6.11 4.61 -0.58
CA PRO A 308 5.14 5.27 -1.45
C PRO A 308 5.77 6.44 -2.23
N VAL A 309 6.76 7.12 -1.65
CA VAL A 309 7.50 8.21 -2.30
C VAL A 309 8.25 7.68 -3.52
N GLU A 310 9.06 6.61 -3.35
CA GLU A 310 9.75 5.97 -4.47
C GLU A 310 8.79 5.45 -5.53
N TRP A 311 7.66 4.85 -5.12
CA TRP A 311 6.66 4.41 -6.08
C TRP A 311 6.17 5.57 -6.95
N LEU A 312 5.79 6.69 -6.33
CA LEU A 312 5.27 7.87 -7.02
C LEU A 312 6.33 8.64 -7.85
N GLU A 313 7.61 8.37 -7.63
CA GLU A 313 8.68 8.84 -8.51
C GLU A 313 8.72 8.10 -9.85
N PHE A 314 8.29 6.84 -9.87
CA PHE A 314 8.40 5.93 -11.00
C PHE A 314 7.07 5.51 -11.61
N ALA A 315 5.96 5.73 -10.93
CA ALA A 315 4.67 5.19 -11.33
C ALA A 315 3.51 6.11 -10.96
N SER A 316 2.38 5.90 -11.61
CA SER A 316 1.17 6.68 -11.36
C SER A 316 0.52 6.31 -10.02
N PRO A 317 -0.21 7.25 -9.38
CA PRO A 317 -1.03 6.98 -8.21
C PRO A 317 -2.06 5.86 -8.45
N GLU A 318 -2.63 5.81 -9.66
CA GLU A 318 -3.61 4.81 -10.09
C GLU A 318 -3.06 3.40 -9.99
N SER A 319 -1.81 3.18 -10.41
CA SER A 319 -1.15 1.87 -10.35
C SER A 319 -0.98 1.36 -8.92
N LEU A 320 -0.66 2.24 -7.96
CA LEU A 320 -0.55 1.87 -6.55
C LEU A 320 -1.92 1.59 -5.93
N ARG A 321 -2.93 2.41 -6.23
CA ARG A 321 -4.31 2.16 -5.79
C ARG A 321 -4.83 0.84 -6.36
N LEU A 322 -4.61 0.56 -7.65
CA LEU A 322 -4.96 -0.71 -8.27
C LEU A 322 -4.29 -1.90 -7.56
N LEU A 323 -3.00 -1.78 -7.24
CA LEU A 323 -2.28 -2.81 -6.46
C LEU A 323 -3.00 -3.11 -5.14
N MET A 324 -3.56 -2.10 -4.45
CA MET A 324 -4.28 -2.30 -3.18
C MET A 324 -5.68 -2.87 -3.38
N TYR A 325 -6.39 -2.46 -4.43
CA TYR A 325 -7.79 -2.83 -4.70
C TYR A 325 -7.96 -4.16 -5.43
N LYS A 326 -6.95 -4.64 -6.14
CA LYS A 326 -7.05 -5.85 -6.98
C LYS A 326 -7.51 -7.08 -6.21
N ARG A 327 -7.00 -7.28 -5.00
CA ARG A 327 -7.41 -8.36 -4.09
C ARG A 327 -6.98 -8.06 -2.65
N ILE A 328 -7.75 -8.58 -1.70
CA ILE A 328 -7.44 -8.45 -0.27
C ILE A 328 -6.73 -9.69 0.29
N VAL A 329 -7.00 -10.86 -0.25
CA VAL A 329 -6.45 -12.14 0.22
C VAL A 329 -5.22 -12.56 -0.60
N GLY A 330 -4.34 -13.33 0.04
CA GLY A 330 -3.12 -13.88 -0.55
C GLY A 330 -1.93 -12.92 -0.50
N ALA A 331 -0.77 -13.42 -0.07
CA ALA A 331 0.48 -12.67 -0.07
C ALA A 331 0.85 -12.23 -1.49
N ARG A 332 1.52 -11.09 -1.61
CA ARG A 332 1.98 -10.54 -2.88
C ARG A 332 3.42 -10.07 -2.78
N ASN A 333 4.20 -10.50 -3.76
CA ASN A 333 5.53 -9.97 -3.94
C ASN A 333 5.41 -8.62 -4.65
N VAL A 334 6.15 -7.63 -4.18
CA VAL A 334 6.16 -6.27 -4.74
C VAL A 334 7.60 -5.79 -4.83
N SER A 335 7.96 -5.24 -6.00
CA SER A 335 9.28 -4.68 -6.25
C SER A 335 9.14 -3.46 -7.17
N LEU A 336 10.04 -2.50 -7.05
CA LEU A 336 10.12 -1.37 -7.99
C LEU A 336 10.53 -1.80 -9.40
N GLU A 337 11.22 -2.93 -9.54
CA GLU A 337 11.54 -3.54 -10.84
C GLU A 337 10.28 -3.94 -11.63
N ASP A 338 9.17 -4.20 -10.93
CA ASP A 338 7.90 -4.61 -11.53
C ASP A 338 6.98 -3.42 -11.86
N VAL A 339 7.42 -2.18 -11.63
CA VAL A 339 6.66 -0.95 -11.97
C VAL A 339 6.08 -0.98 -13.38
N PRO A 340 6.83 -1.38 -14.43
CA PRO A 340 6.25 -1.50 -15.78
C PRO A 340 5.01 -2.39 -15.83
N VAL A 341 5.03 -3.53 -15.14
CA VAL A 341 3.91 -4.48 -15.11
C VAL A 341 2.68 -3.84 -14.45
N TYR A 342 2.85 -3.11 -13.35
CA TYR A 342 1.75 -2.43 -12.67
C TYR A 342 1.18 -1.27 -13.48
N MET A 343 2.03 -0.55 -14.21
CA MET A 343 1.62 0.54 -15.10
C MET A 343 0.84 0.00 -16.31
N ASP A 344 1.36 -1.04 -16.95
CA ASP A 344 0.72 -1.65 -18.12
C ASP A 344 -0.58 -2.38 -17.71
N GLU A 345 -0.65 -2.98 -16.51
CA GLU A 345 -1.89 -3.56 -15.98
C GLU A 345 -3.00 -2.51 -15.78
N PHE A 346 -2.67 -1.32 -15.30
CA PHE A 346 -3.63 -0.23 -15.21
C PHE A 346 -4.14 0.20 -16.61
N ASP A 347 -3.23 0.33 -17.57
CA ASP A 347 -3.56 0.66 -18.95
C ASP A 347 -4.50 -0.37 -19.58
N ASP A 348 -4.25 -1.65 -19.35
CA ASP A 348 -5.11 -2.73 -19.86
C ASP A 348 -6.52 -2.67 -19.28
N LEU A 349 -6.66 -2.30 -18.00
CA LEU A 349 -7.97 -2.08 -17.39
C LEU A 349 -8.69 -0.86 -17.97
N GLU A 350 -7.97 0.24 -18.23
CA GLU A 350 -8.53 1.42 -18.88
C GLU A 350 -8.96 1.09 -20.32
N GLU A 351 -8.12 0.39 -21.09
CA GLU A 351 -8.47 -0.06 -22.44
C GLU A 351 -9.71 -0.96 -22.44
N TYR A 352 -9.77 -1.90 -21.49
CA TYR A 352 -10.93 -2.77 -21.32
C TYR A 352 -12.20 -1.96 -20.99
N TYR A 353 -12.10 -0.99 -20.09
CA TYR A 353 -13.23 -0.14 -19.67
C TYR A 353 -13.84 0.63 -20.82
N PHE A 354 -13.02 1.26 -21.66
CA PHE A 354 -13.45 2.06 -22.81
C PHE A 354 -13.76 1.25 -24.07
N SER A 355 -13.34 -0.02 -24.12
CA SER A 355 -13.64 -0.88 -25.27
C SER A 355 -15.14 -1.26 -25.32
N LYS A 356 -15.59 -1.73 -26.48
CA LYS A 356 -16.92 -2.38 -26.64
C LYS A 356 -16.90 -3.85 -26.20
N LYS A 357 -15.72 -4.42 -25.95
CA LYS A 357 -15.55 -5.81 -25.54
C LYS A 357 -16.09 -5.99 -24.13
N ARG A 358 -16.83 -7.08 -23.90
CA ARG A 358 -17.34 -7.49 -22.60
C ARG A 358 -16.95 -8.94 -22.34
N ASP A 359 -16.62 -9.25 -21.09
CA ASP A 359 -16.40 -10.65 -20.69
C ASP A 359 -17.77 -11.34 -20.60
N PRO A 360 -17.96 -12.54 -21.16
CA PRO A 360 -19.22 -13.27 -21.02
C PRO A 360 -19.54 -13.63 -19.57
N ASN A 361 -18.57 -13.70 -18.69
CA ASN A 361 -18.78 -13.80 -17.25
C ASN A 361 -19.06 -12.42 -16.66
N GLN A 362 -20.33 -12.13 -16.36
CA GLN A 362 -20.81 -10.84 -15.84
C GLN A 362 -20.08 -10.40 -14.56
N MET A 363 -19.76 -11.33 -13.64
CA MET A 363 -19.00 -11.00 -12.43
C MET A 363 -17.58 -10.55 -12.74
N LYS A 364 -16.92 -11.19 -13.71
CA LYS A 364 -15.58 -10.81 -14.14
C LYS A 364 -15.59 -9.48 -14.88
N ASP A 365 -16.57 -9.25 -15.77
CA ASP A 365 -16.76 -7.97 -16.47
C ASP A 365 -16.95 -6.82 -15.46
N ALA A 366 -17.90 -6.96 -14.57
CA ALA A 366 -18.17 -5.96 -13.53
C ALA A 366 -16.91 -5.67 -12.68
N ARG A 367 -16.21 -6.73 -12.24
CA ARG A 367 -15.00 -6.59 -11.43
C ARG A 367 -13.88 -5.84 -12.16
N LEU A 368 -13.62 -6.15 -13.44
CA LEU A 368 -12.56 -5.48 -14.19
C LEU A 368 -12.86 -3.99 -14.35
N ARG A 369 -14.10 -3.67 -14.69
CA ARG A 369 -14.55 -2.27 -14.80
C ARG A 369 -14.54 -1.56 -13.46
N GLY A 370 -15.03 -2.22 -12.42
CA GLY A 370 -15.03 -1.68 -11.06
C GLY A 370 -13.63 -1.43 -10.50
N LEU A 371 -12.67 -2.30 -10.78
CA LEU A 371 -11.27 -2.07 -10.38
C LEU A 371 -10.68 -0.81 -11.04
N TYR A 372 -10.96 -0.59 -12.34
CA TYR A 372 -10.57 0.64 -13.00
C TYR A 372 -11.22 1.86 -12.32
N GLU A 373 -12.54 1.84 -12.13
CA GLU A 373 -13.29 2.95 -11.52
C GLU A 373 -12.76 3.29 -10.11
N TYR A 374 -12.49 2.29 -9.27
CA TYR A 374 -11.89 2.53 -7.94
C TYR A 374 -10.45 3.02 -8.02
N ALA A 375 -9.64 2.49 -8.94
CA ALA A 375 -8.26 2.94 -9.10
C ALA A 375 -8.16 4.43 -9.48
N ILE A 376 -9.15 4.97 -10.19
CA ILE A 376 -9.27 6.39 -10.53
C ILE A 376 -10.19 7.17 -9.58
N LEU A 377 -10.49 6.61 -8.40
CA LEU A 377 -11.33 7.23 -7.37
C LEU A 377 -12.72 7.66 -7.87
N LEU A 378 -13.34 6.83 -8.73
CA LEU A 378 -14.64 7.04 -9.36
C LEU A 378 -14.73 8.29 -10.27
N LYS A 379 -13.60 8.95 -10.57
CA LYS A 379 -13.51 10.14 -11.43
C LYS A 379 -13.21 9.71 -12.87
N VAL A 380 -14.16 8.99 -13.51
CA VAL A 380 -13.98 8.44 -14.87
C VAL A 380 -13.81 9.58 -15.87
N PRO A 381 -12.69 9.63 -16.65
CA PRO A 381 -12.50 10.63 -17.69
C PRO A 381 -13.45 10.37 -18.88
N LYS A 382 -13.63 11.37 -19.74
CA LYS A 382 -14.47 11.25 -20.95
C LYS A 382 -13.87 10.30 -22.00
N GLU A 383 -12.55 10.25 -22.06
CA GLU A 383 -11.78 9.48 -23.04
C GLU A 383 -10.61 8.79 -22.33
N LYS A 384 -10.20 7.65 -22.88
CA LYS A 384 -9.03 6.92 -22.38
C LYS A 384 -7.74 7.70 -22.59
N GLY A 385 -6.75 7.43 -21.75
CA GLY A 385 -5.40 7.95 -21.89
C GLY A 385 -4.65 7.38 -23.11
N VAL A 386 -3.46 7.91 -23.34
CA VAL A 386 -2.52 7.37 -24.34
C VAL A 386 -1.68 6.28 -23.68
N HIS A 387 -1.87 5.05 -24.14
CA HIS A 387 -1.18 3.87 -23.59
C HIS A 387 0.02 3.52 -24.47
N ILE A 388 1.20 3.72 -23.93
CA ILE A 388 2.48 3.29 -24.50
C ILE A 388 3.12 2.32 -23.53
N PRO A 389 3.59 1.13 -23.97
CA PRO A 389 4.26 0.17 -23.11
C PRO A 389 5.35 0.85 -22.27
N TYR A 390 5.29 0.69 -20.96
CA TYR A 390 6.13 1.46 -20.05
C TYR A 390 7.62 1.22 -20.27
N ARG A 391 8.02 -0.02 -20.57
CA ARG A 391 9.42 -0.38 -20.88
C ARG A 391 9.91 0.28 -22.15
N LEU A 392 9.06 0.46 -23.17
CA LEU A 392 9.42 1.20 -24.38
C LEU A 392 9.75 2.67 -24.07
N LEU A 393 8.93 3.32 -23.24
CA LEU A 393 9.21 4.69 -22.80
C LEU A 393 10.53 4.79 -22.05
N ALA A 394 10.80 3.85 -21.13
CA ALA A 394 12.05 3.81 -20.38
C ALA A 394 13.28 3.60 -21.30
N GLN A 395 13.19 2.71 -22.28
CA GLN A 395 14.25 2.47 -23.26
C GLN A 395 14.51 3.70 -24.13
N LEU A 396 13.46 4.33 -24.67
CA LEU A 396 13.63 5.55 -25.47
C LEU A 396 14.20 6.70 -24.65
N ALA A 397 13.77 6.82 -23.38
CA ALA A 397 14.28 7.85 -22.49
C ALA A 397 15.76 7.65 -22.14
N SER A 398 16.24 6.39 -22.02
CA SER A 398 17.63 6.08 -21.69
C SER A 398 18.65 6.45 -22.77
N VAL A 399 18.21 6.60 -24.03
CA VAL A 399 19.06 6.98 -25.18
C VAL A 399 18.78 8.40 -25.65
N ALA A 400 17.91 9.13 -24.96
CA ALA A 400 17.57 10.51 -25.30
C ALA A 400 18.71 11.47 -24.87
N PRO A 401 18.96 12.55 -25.63
CA PRO A 401 19.88 13.60 -25.22
C PRO A 401 19.43 14.24 -23.90
N GLU A 402 20.40 14.60 -23.07
CA GLU A 402 20.17 15.30 -21.81
C GLU A 402 19.37 16.61 -22.06
N GLY A 403 18.35 16.85 -21.24
CA GLY A 403 17.47 18.02 -21.36
C GLY A 403 16.40 17.95 -22.47
N ALA A 404 16.42 16.95 -23.36
CA ALA A 404 15.48 16.82 -24.48
C ALA A 404 14.67 15.51 -24.49
N VAL A 405 14.57 14.82 -23.35
CA VAL A 405 13.95 13.49 -23.24
C VAL A 405 12.50 13.48 -23.80
N GLY A 406 11.67 14.43 -23.39
CA GLY A 406 10.25 14.47 -23.82
C GLY A 406 10.10 14.65 -25.32
N GLU A 407 10.85 15.59 -25.91
CA GLU A 407 10.83 15.86 -27.35
C GLU A 407 11.35 14.68 -28.17
N PHE A 408 12.49 14.11 -27.73
CA PHE A 408 13.10 12.94 -28.37
C PHE A 408 12.11 11.76 -28.38
N VAL A 409 11.55 11.41 -27.22
CA VAL A 409 10.60 10.29 -27.09
C VAL A 409 9.36 10.53 -27.97
N LEU A 410 8.78 11.75 -27.93
CA LEU A 410 7.63 12.08 -28.79
C LEU A 410 7.95 11.90 -30.28
N LYS A 411 9.10 12.40 -30.73
CA LYS A 411 9.53 12.26 -32.13
C LYS A 411 9.65 10.80 -32.56
N ARG A 412 10.19 9.95 -31.66
CA ARG A 412 10.30 8.50 -31.91
C ARG A 412 8.95 7.82 -31.94
N LEU A 413 8.09 8.10 -30.97
CA LEU A 413 6.73 7.56 -30.94
C LEU A 413 5.90 7.99 -32.17
N ALA A 414 6.09 9.21 -32.63
CA ALA A 414 5.47 9.71 -33.87
C ALA A 414 5.99 8.95 -35.10
N SER A 415 7.31 8.71 -35.19
CA SER A 415 7.87 7.91 -36.30
C SER A 415 7.41 6.44 -36.29
N TYR A 416 7.05 5.92 -35.12
CA TYR A 416 6.44 4.59 -34.96
C TYR A 416 4.93 4.57 -35.28
N GLY A 417 4.31 5.73 -35.52
CA GLY A 417 2.88 5.86 -35.73
C GLY A 417 2.02 5.64 -34.48
N MET A 418 2.62 5.73 -33.28
CA MET A 418 1.92 5.47 -32.02
C MET A 418 1.20 6.70 -31.47
N VAL A 419 1.81 7.89 -31.61
CA VAL A 419 1.25 9.18 -31.16
C VAL A 419 1.63 10.29 -32.13
N SER A 420 0.82 11.36 -32.17
CA SER A 420 1.09 12.54 -33.00
C SER A 420 1.37 13.81 -32.21
N LYS A 421 1.02 13.83 -30.92
CA LYS A 421 1.16 15.02 -30.07
C LYS A 421 1.45 14.63 -28.62
N MET A 422 2.16 15.51 -27.92
CA MET A 422 2.35 15.40 -26.48
C MET A 422 1.04 15.73 -25.77
N THR A 423 0.67 14.89 -24.79
CA THR A 423 -0.40 15.16 -23.83
C THR A 423 0.22 15.27 -22.44
N GLU A 424 -0.45 15.91 -21.50
CA GLU A 424 0.04 15.99 -20.11
C GLU A 424 0.25 14.61 -19.49
N GLY A 425 -0.68 13.67 -19.72
CA GLY A 425 -0.57 12.28 -19.26
C GLY A 425 0.65 11.56 -19.84
N LEU A 426 0.89 11.71 -21.16
CA LEU A 426 2.07 11.12 -21.81
C LEU A 426 3.37 11.75 -21.29
N SER A 427 3.40 13.07 -21.11
CA SER A 427 4.57 13.77 -20.56
C SER A 427 4.94 13.27 -19.17
N ARG A 428 3.96 13.14 -18.26
CA ARG A 428 4.17 12.56 -16.92
C ARG A 428 4.67 11.12 -17.00
N ARG A 429 4.08 10.31 -17.87
CA ARG A 429 4.46 8.91 -18.05
C ARG A 429 5.90 8.77 -18.55
N ILE A 430 6.33 9.61 -19.50
CA ILE A 430 7.71 9.67 -19.96
C ILE A 430 8.66 10.05 -18.82
N ALA A 431 8.30 11.03 -17.99
CA ALA A 431 9.12 11.44 -16.85
C ALA A 431 9.28 10.31 -15.80
N TRP A 432 8.22 9.57 -15.48
CA TRP A 432 8.31 8.40 -14.61
C TRP A 432 9.18 7.29 -15.22
N ALA A 433 8.96 6.98 -16.49
CA ALA A 433 9.71 5.93 -17.18
C ALA A 433 11.18 6.26 -17.33
N ALA A 434 11.55 7.53 -17.54
CA ALA A 434 12.94 7.99 -17.59
C ALA A 434 13.64 7.80 -16.23
N LYS A 435 13.01 8.20 -15.13
CA LYS A 435 13.54 8.00 -13.78
C LYS A 435 13.67 6.52 -13.42
N TRP A 436 12.68 5.72 -13.75
CA TRP A 436 12.71 4.29 -13.53
C TRP A 436 13.83 3.62 -14.32
N GLY A 437 13.98 3.94 -15.63
CA GLY A 437 15.03 3.41 -16.49
C GLY A 437 16.44 3.78 -16.00
N ALA A 438 16.63 5.00 -15.49
CA ALA A 438 17.91 5.43 -14.92
C ALA A 438 18.28 4.68 -13.63
N ARG A 439 17.29 4.27 -12.82
CA ARG A 439 17.52 3.45 -11.62
C ARG A 439 17.83 2.00 -11.97
N GLU A 440 17.05 1.41 -12.87
CA GLU A 440 17.13 0.00 -13.25
C GLU A 440 18.05 -0.17 -14.43
N ALA A 441 19.35 -0.21 -14.22
CA ALA A 441 20.39 -0.24 -15.27
C ALA A 441 20.22 -1.37 -16.32
N ARG A 442 19.48 -2.45 -16.03
CA ARG A 442 18.88 -3.45 -16.96
C ARG A 442 17.76 -4.20 -16.23
N PRO A 443 16.50 -3.98 -16.56
CA PRO A 443 15.43 -4.81 -16.01
C PRO A 443 15.58 -6.25 -16.48
N ALA A 444 15.51 -7.20 -15.55
CA ALA A 444 15.39 -8.62 -15.90
C ALA A 444 14.09 -8.81 -16.69
N ILE A 445 14.20 -9.07 -17.99
CA ILE A 445 13.07 -9.40 -18.85
C ILE A 445 12.66 -10.83 -18.48
N THR A 446 11.46 -10.99 -17.95
CA THR A 446 10.90 -12.33 -17.70
C THR A 446 10.70 -13.01 -19.05
N THR A 447 11.40 -14.11 -19.29
CA THR A 447 11.26 -14.90 -20.52
C THR A 447 9.82 -15.39 -20.63
N PRO A 448 9.05 -15.01 -21.66
CA PRO A 448 7.69 -15.51 -21.84
C PRO A 448 7.71 -17.01 -22.15
N SER A 449 6.63 -17.71 -21.79
CA SER A 449 6.44 -19.10 -22.23
C SER A 449 6.15 -19.10 -23.73
N LEU A 450 7.13 -19.50 -24.53
CA LEU A 450 7.03 -19.54 -25.99
C LEU A 450 6.70 -20.95 -26.48
N SER A 451 5.82 -21.04 -27.49
CA SER A 451 5.63 -22.29 -28.24
C SER A 451 6.93 -22.70 -28.96
N PRO A 452 7.16 -23.99 -29.26
CA PRO A 452 8.32 -24.41 -30.03
C PRO A 452 8.47 -23.68 -31.37
N ALA A 453 7.35 -23.43 -32.07
CA ALA A 453 7.33 -22.69 -33.34
C ALA A 453 7.71 -21.21 -33.14
N SER A 454 7.15 -20.55 -32.09
CA SER A 454 7.50 -19.17 -31.76
C SER A 454 8.98 -19.04 -31.35
N ARG A 455 9.49 -19.95 -30.55
CA ARG A 455 10.90 -19.99 -30.14
C ARG A 455 11.83 -20.08 -31.38
N LYS A 456 11.53 -20.98 -32.31
CA LYS A 456 12.31 -21.15 -33.54
C LYS A 456 12.24 -19.91 -34.43
N ALA A 457 11.05 -19.33 -34.62
CA ALA A 457 10.87 -18.12 -35.43
C ALA A 457 11.61 -16.92 -34.85
N VAL A 458 11.58 -16.73 -33.53
CA VAL A 458 12.31 -15.67 -32.83
C VAL A 458 13.84 -15.85 -33.00
N ALA A 459 14.36 -17.09 -32.89
CA ALA A 459 15.77 -17.37 -33.13
C ALA A 459 16.19 -17.07 -34.57
N GLU A 460 15.39 -17.47 -35.57
CA GLU A 460 15.65 -17.18 -36.98
C GLU A 460 15.63 -15.67 -37.26
N PHE A 461 14.66 -14.96 -36.72
CA PHE A 461 14.60 -13.48 -36.81
C PHE A 461 15.84 -12.84 -36.18
N ALA A 462 16.20 -13.23 -34.96
CA ALA A 462 17.37 -12.70 -34.26
C ALA A 462 18.68 -12.90 -35.08
N ASN A 463 18.82 -14.05 -35.72
CA ASN A 463 19.98 -14.31 -36.58
C ASN A 463 19.97 -13.49 -37.87
N ALA A 464 18.80 -13.17 -38.43
CA ALA A 464 18.67 -12.36 -39.64
C ALA A 464 18.93 -10.87 -39.38
N LEU A 465 18.84 -10.38 -38.12
CA LEU A 465 19.03 -8.96 -37.78
C LEU A 465 20.35 -8.40 -38.27
N MET A 466 21.44 -9.14 -38.12
CA MET A 466 22.79 -8.63 -38.47
C MET A 466 23.02 -8.43 -39.98
N SER A 467 22.20 -9.05 -40.82
CA SER A 467 22.23 -8.89 -42.28
C SER A 467 21.26 -7.85 -42.83
N ALA A 468 20.31 -7.39 -42.00
CA ALA A 468 19.35 -6.37 -42.40
C ALA A 468 20.01 -4.99 -42.42
N LYS A 469 19.86 -4.25 -43.49
CA LYS A 469 20.51 -2.95 -43.71
C LYS A 469 19.76 -1.76 -43.11
N ASP A 470 18.45 -1.86 -43.01
CA ASP A 470 17.56 -0.75 -42.62
C ASP A 470 16.30 -1.27 -41.92
N ALA A 471 15.45 -0.36 -41.50
CA ALA A 471 14.20 -0.66 -40.82
C ALA A 471 13.23 -1.52 -41.66
N GLU A 472 13.22 -1.35 -42.98
CA GLU A 472 12.40 -2.14 -43.87
C GLU A 472 12.93 -3.58 -44.00
N GLY A 473 14.25 -3.73 -44.14
CA GLY A 473 14.92 -5.03 -44.15
C GLY A 473 14.69 -5.81 -42.87
N ILE A 474 14.73 -5.16 -41.70
CA ILE A 474 14.41 -5.74 -40.40
C ILE A 474 12.95 -6.19 -40.34
N GLN A 475 12.03 -5.34 -40.77
CA GLN A 475 10.61 -5.67 -40.82
C GLN A 475 10.32 -6.88 -41.74
N ASN A 476 10.97 -6.92 -42.89
CA ASN A 476 10.84 -8.04 -43.84
C ASN A 476 11.43 -9.33 -43.24
N ALA A 477 12.59 -9.27 -42.55
CA ALA A 477 13.16 -10.42 -41.88
C ALA A 477 12.20 -11.01 -40.82
N ALA A 478 11.47 -10.17 -40.09
CA ALA A 478 10.44 -10.60 -39.15
C ALA A 478 9.29 -11.35 -39.86
N PHE A 479 8.78 -10.83 -40.95
CA PHE A 479 7.75 -11.49 -41.74
C PHE A 479 8.21 -12.78 -42.38
N GLU A 480 9.45 -12.86 -42.85
CA GLU A 480 10.05 -14.11 -43.37
C GLU A 480 10.18 -15.17 -42.28
N ALA A 481 10.65 -14.80 -41.08
CA ALA A 481 10.81 -15.73 -39.97
C ALA A 481 9.45 -16.32 -39.53
N LEU A 482 8.40 -15.48 -39.38
CA LEU A 482 7.07 -15.97 -39.02
C LEU A 482 6.49 -16.89 -40.10
N LYS A 483 6.65 -16.54 -41.39
CA LYS A 483 6.13 -17.30 -42.52
C LYS A 483 6.77 -18.68 -42.64
N ARG A 484 8.10 -18.76 -42.49
CA ARG A 484 8.85 -20.03 -42.53
C ARG A 484 8.44 -21.00 -41.41
N ASN A 485 7.99 -20.47 -40.27
CA ASN A 485 7.59 -21.27 -39.12
C ASN A 485 6.06 -21.44 -39.00
N GLY A 486 5.30 -21.04 -40.03
CA GLY A 486 3.84 -21.20 -40.09
C GLY A 486 3.04 -20.40 -39.06
N LEU A 487 3.63 -19.31 -38.53
CA LEU A 487 2.99 -18.47 -37.53
C LEU A 487 2.18 -17.34 -38.19
N LYS A 488 1.14 -16.91 -37.49
CA LYS A 488 0.42 -15.66 -37.85
C LYS A 488 1.10 -14.45 -37.20
N PRO A 489 0.94 -13.25 -37.75
CA PRO A 489 1.45 -12.01 -37.12
C PRO A 489 1.03 -11.86 -35.65
N GLY A 490 -0.22 -12.20 -35.32
CA GLY A 490 -0.75 -12.16 -33.94
C GLY A 490 -0.15 -13.17 -32.96
N GLU A 491 0.69 -14.10 -33.42
CA GLU A 491 1.42 -15.07 -32.59
C GLU A 491 2.91 -14.70 -32.47
N PHE A 492 3.50 -14.18 -33.54
CA PHE A 492 4.92 -13.85 -33.60
C PHE A 492 5.25 -12.49 -32.94
N PHE A 493 4.57 -11.40 -33.33
CA PHE A 493 4.88 -10.07 -32.81
C PHE A 493 4.63 -9.94 -31.31
N PRO A 494 3.55 -10.47 -30.71
CA PRO A 494 3.40 -10.52 -29.27
C PRO A 494 4.55 -11.25 -28.55
N ALA A 495 5.05 -12.37 -29.12
CA ALA A 495 6.17 -13.10 -28.57
C ALA A 495 7.46 -12.27 -28.56
N VAL A 496 7.75 -11.57 -29.68
CA VAL A 496 8.91 -10.68 -29.81
C VAL A 496 8.80 -9.51 -28.82
N TYR A 497 7.64 -8.85 -28.75
CA TYR A 497 7.45 -7.71 -27.83
C TYR A 497 7.42 -8.12 -26.38
N ALA A 498 6.92 -9.30 -26.04
CA ALA A 498 7.01 -9.83 -24.69
C ALA A 498 8.47 -10.00 -24.24
N ILE A 499 9.37 -10.43 -25.14
CA ILE A 499 10.79 -10.51 -24.85
C ILE A 499 11.42 -9.12 -24.73
N LEU A 500 11.16 -8.24 -25.69
CA LEU A 500 11.85 -6.94 -25.80
C LEU A 500 11.27 -5.87 -24.87
N LEU A 501 9.95 -5.87 -24.69
CA LEU A 501 9.23 -4.80 -23.98
C LEU A 501 8.46 -5.29 -22.75
N GLY A 502 8.37 -6.61 -22.53
CA GLY A 502 7.53 -7.20 -21.49
C GLY A 502 6.01 -6.98 -21.72
N SER A 503 5.60 -6.72 -22.96
CA SER A 503 4.22 -6.45 -23.39
C SER A 503 3.89 -7.27 -24.63
N ASP A 504 2.62 -7.60 -24.85
CA ASP A 504 2.14 -8.26 -26.08
C ASP A 504 2.00 -7.30 -27.26
N ARG A 505 2.22 -6.00 -27.02
CA ARG A 505 2.11 -4.91 -28.01
C ARG A 505 3.39 -4.08 -28.05
N GLY A 506 3.70 -3.54 -29.23
CA GLY A 506 4.85 -2.69 -29.43
C GLY A 506 4.75 -1.84 -30.69
N PRO A 507 5.75 -0.98 -30.94
CA PRO A 507 5.82 -0.16 -32.12
C PRO A 507 6.10 -1.00 -33.39
N ARG A 508 6.10 -0.35 -34.56
CA ARG A 508 6.58 -0.99 -35.78
C ARG A 508 8.01 -1.51 -35.56
N LEU A 509 8.21 -2.82 -35.75
CA LEU A 509 9.41 -3.51 -35.26
C LEU A 509 10.71 -3.03 -35.91
N GLY A 510 10.68 -2.78 -37.24
CA GLY A 510 11.86 -2.33 -37.97
C GLY A 510 12.47 -1.04 -37.42
N PRO A 511 11.74 0.09 -37.36
CA PRO A 511 12.23 1.33 -36.77
C PRO A 511 12.68 1.16 -35.31
N TYR A 512 11.94 0.39 -34.51
CA TYR A 512 12.30 0.14 -33.12
C TYR A 512 13.66 -0.56 -32.98
N VAL A 513 13.91 -1.61 -33.77
CA VAL A 513 15.18 -2.35 -33.72
C VAL A 513 16.37 -1.49 -34.14
N VAL A 514 16.17 -0.59 -35.12
CA VAL A 514 17.21 0.39 -35.50
C VAL A 514 17.55 1.30 -34.31
N ASP A 515 16.56 1.82 -33.62
CA ASP A 515 16.75 2.74 -32.49
C ASP A 515 17.31 2.04 -31.25
N ALA A 516 16.86 0.81 -30.96
CA ALA A 516 17.33 0.00 -29.83
C ALA A 516 18.71 -0.64 -30.08
N GLY A 517 19.18 -0.67 -31.34
CA GLY A 517 20.43 -1.30 -31.76
C GLY A 517 20.25 -2.80 -32.07
N GLN A 518 20.54 -3.16 -33.35
CA GLN A 518 20.38 -4.52 -33.84
C GLN A 518 21.12 -5.58 -33.01
N ALA A 519 22.34 -5.27 -32.55
CA ALA A 519 23.16 -6.19 -31.76
C ALA A 519 22.56 -6.47 -30.38
N GLU A 520 22.04 -5.44 -29.70
CA GLU A 520 21.42 -5.57 -28.38
C GLU A 520 20.10 -6.33 -28.46
N VAL A 521 19.26 -5.99 -29.46
CA VAL A 521 17.99 -6.70 -29.72
C VAL A 521 18.26 -8.17 -30.04
N ARG A 522 19.23 -8.45 -30.90
CA ARG A 522 19.63 -9.84 -31.24
C ARG A 522 20.01 -10.62 -29.97
N LYS A 523 20.84 -10.02 -29.12
CA LYS A 523 21.30 -10.63 -27.86
C LYS A 523 20.11 -10.98 -26.98
N SER A 524 19.20 -10.01 -26.73
CA SER A 524 18.02 -10.20 -25.88
C SER A 524 17.11 -11.31 -26.42
N LEU A 525 16.89 -11.35 -27.74
CA LEU A 525 16.05 -12.38 -28.36
C LEU A 525 16.69 -13.78 -28.23
N LEU A 526 17.99 -13.91 -28.44
CA LEU A 526 18.69 -15.20 -28.34
C LEU A 526 18.76 -15.71 -26.91
N GLU A 527 19.01 -14.84 -25.94
CA GLU A 527 19.00 -15.20 -24.51
C GLU A 527 17.62 -15.72 -24.05
N ALA A 528 16.53 -15.16 -24.62
CA ALA A 528 15.17 -15.57 -24.26
C ALA A 528 14.73 -16.89 -24.89
N VAL A 529 15.40 -17.36 -25.96
CA VAL A 529 15.05 -18.60 -26.65
C VAL A 529 16.06 -19.74 -26.43
N ALA A 530 17.19 -19.44 -25.77
CA ALA A 530 18.13 -20.47 -25.32
C ALA A 530 17.52 -21.35 -24.23
#